data_14410ba57e192b651e81ffcd9f0b61e1
#
_entry.id   14410ba57e192b651e81ffcd9f0b61e1
#
_cell.length_a   1.000
_cell.length_b   1.000
_cell.length_c   1.000
_cell.angle_alpha   90.00
_cell.angle_beta   90.00
_cell.angle_gamma   90.00
#
_symmetry.space_group_name_H-M   'P 1'
#
loop_
_entity.id
_entity.type
_entity.pdbx_description
1 polymer ?
#
loop_
_entity_poly.entity_id
_entity_poly.type
_entity_poly.pdbx_seq_one_letter_code
_entity_poly.pdbx_strand_id
1 'polypeptide(L)'
;VIQSGKPAEVRLHGGGLEEVRLWTSFPSEIERIEDKAPVFRISTDYVGPGALRVHSDHGVSNLVYVRVSDREDSLVTSQARTRAVEAQEIEVPTKVEGSSQKLGAHYFRFNAKKGERITLRAEARGSDFDGVLTLRTEGGRRLFQADDSQIDGLNPRIDFSAPEEGVYIVELMDSEYRGGKAYQFVIEELVAAAAATADEVPDYDVAEDEKVLGIGEVRLSRHLIGAEAGVARIPLSLERRSYVTLAAAARKIRSPALPRMRILKESGEVVAKSSPEIFEEQKMQIWLDAGTYSVEVRDAYGRRGPGMEFELSVNSGIAPFSLSVPGQKDKKHPLNDHFLAVPGGVFVVPVQCSRKGFSPVIQLRMESSLVCREEQDAVAGGQGAAGFRVRLPSDVAVGTIHDFGVRGVSDFEGHSFVTRLETSQVLKERDASAEIPQAVNGLLAVRVMKPPFKVEVSPPDEVERGAMVKIPVTLSWEGGDRRFSSKVRVVGLPGGMQSEEKSLDDKTSSVELELKIGSPEQEEVEGLVVEVEVDFHRNPLRIESPPFSLKVRDRS
;
A
#
# COMPACT_ATOMS: atom_id res chain seq x y z
N VAL A 1 -15.94 11.86 1.14
CA VAL A 1 -15.76 12.36 -0.24
C VAL A 1 -15.63 13.86 -0.19
N ILE A 2 -14.72 14.41 -0.95
CA ILE A 2 -14.55 15.86 -1.16
C ILE A 2 -15.02 16.16 -2.58
N GLN A 3 -15.82 17.21 -2.77
CA GLN A 3 -16.24 17.62 -4.10
C GLN A 3 -15.22 18.57 -4.72
N SER A 4 -14.72 18.26 -5.91
CA SER A 4 -13.86 19.14 -6.70
C SER A 4 -14.62 20.43 -7.06
N GLY A 5 -13.95 21.57 -7.00
CA GLY A 5 -14.53 22.88 -7.29
C GLY A 5 -15.47 23.44 -6.21
N LYS A 6 -15.72 22.71 -5.11
CA LYS A 6 -16.50 23.21 -3.97
C LYS A 6 -15.71 23.08 -2.66
N PRO A 7 -15.80 24.08 -1.75
CA PRO A 7 -15.19 23.98 -0.43
C PRO A 7 -15.81 22.84 0.39
N ALA A 8 -14.98 22.01 0.99
CA ALA A 8 -15.38 20.94 1.90
C ALA A 8 -14.86 21.19 3.31
N GLU A 9 -15.68 20.92 4.33
CA GLU A 9 -15.28 21.07 5.72
C GLU A 9 -14.85 19.73 6.31
N VAL A 10 -13.65 19.71 6.90
CA VAL A 10 -13.09 18.57 7.62
C VAL A 10 -13.01 18.92 9.09
N ARG A 11 -13.78 18.23 9.92
CA ARG A 11 -13.81 18.41 11.36
C ARG A 11 -12.98 17.33 12.04
N LEU A 12 -12.06 17.74 12.91
CA LEU A 12 -11.23 16.81 13.67
C LEU A 12 -11.85 16.55 15.05
N HIS A 13 -11.75 15.31 15.50
CA HIS A 13 -12.20 14.88 16.83
C HIS A 13 -11.05 14.21 17.57
N GLY A 14 -10.80 14.59 18.83
CA GLY A 14 -9.75 14.02 19.66
C GLY A 14 -9.20 15.01 20.68
N GLY A 15 -8.11 14.61 21.34
CA GLY A 15 -7.34 15.47 22.25
C GLY A 15 -6.06 15.98 21.60
N GLY A 16 -5.52 17.12 22.09
CA GLY A 16 -4.24 17.67 21.62
C GLY A 16 -4.30 18.27 20.22
N LEU A 17 -5.45 18.87 19.86
CA LEU A 17 -5.71 19.39 18.52
C LEU A 17 -5.52 20.92 18.40
N GLU A 18 -4.98 21.59 19.44
CA GLU A 18 -4.94 23.07 19.49
C GLU A 18 -4.07 23.68 18.39
N GLU A 19 -2.93 23.07 18.08
CA GLU A 19 -1.93 23.61 17.14
C GLU A 19 -1.72 22.70 15.91
N VAL A 20 -2.71 21.90 15.55
CA VAL A 20 -2.59 21.03 14.40
C VAL A 20 -2.75 21.77 13.08
N ARG A 21 -2.04 21.28 12.08
CA ARG A 21 -2.18 21.68 10.67
C ARG A 21 -2.67 20.48 9.88
N LEU A 22 -3.50 20.74 8.89
CA LEU A 22 -3.96 19.72 7.96
C LEU A 22 -3.03 19.66 6.75
N TRP A 23 -2.72 18.46 6.30
CA TRP A 23 -1.98 18.18 5.09
C TRP A 23 -2.81 17.27 4.17
N THR A 24 -2.68 17.49 2.86
CA THR A 24 -3.34 16.71 1.81
C THR A 24 -2.31 16.14 0.83
N SER A 25 -2.53 14.95 0.30
CA SER A 25 -1.67 14.35 -0.74
C SER A 25 -1.96 14.87 -2.15
N PHE A 26 -2.84 15.84 -2.29
CA PHE A 26 -3.26 16.44 -3.56
C PHE A 26 -3.24 17.97 -3.46
N PRO A 27 -3.12 18.69 -4.60
CA PRO A 27 -3.14 20.16 -4.60
C PRO A 27 -4.44 20.69 -4.00
N SER A 28 -4.34 21.52 -2.97
CA SER A 28 -5.50 22.09 -2.30
C SER A 28 -5.14 23.37 -1.55
N GLU A 29 -6.12 24.27 -1.40
CA GLU A 29 -6.07 25.37 -0.47
C GLU A 29 -6.73 24.94 0.83
N ILE A 30 -6.06 25.18 1.97
CA ILE A 30 -6.50 24.76 3.29
C ILE A 30 -6.61 25.99 4.20
N GLU A 31 -7.79 26.23 4.73
CA GLU A 31 -8.08 27.31 5.68
C GLU A 31 -8.57 26.68 7.00
N ARG A 32 -8.00 27.09 8.13
CA ARG A 32 -8.52 26.74 9.46
C ARG A 32 -9.61 27.73 9.85
N ILE A 33 -10.82 27.25 10.11
CA ILE A 33 -12.00 28.11 10.37
C ILE A 33 -12.48 28.09 11.82
N GLU A 34 -12.12 27.08 12.63
CA GLU A 34 -12.41 27.02 14.07
C GLU A 34 -11.19 26.56 14.87
N ASP A 35 -10.92 27.20 16.02
CA ASP A 35 -9.73 26.93 16.85
C ASP A 35 -9.98 25.90 17.96
N LYS A 36 -11.16 25.93 18.62
CA LYS A 36 -11.44 25.06 19.78
C LYS A 36 -11.76 23.62 19.40
N ALA A 37 -12.44 23.42 18.28
CA ALA A 37 -12.62 22.12 17.64
C ALA A 37 -12.18 22.32 16.19
N PRO A 38 -10.91 22.02 15.83
CA PRO A 38 -10.36 22.49 14.57
C PRO A 38 -11.16 21.94 13.40
N VAL A 39 -11.74 22.87 12.66
CA VAL A 39 -12.41 22.64 11.39
C VAL A 39 -11.56 23.28 10.31
N PHE A 40 -11.27 22.51 9.28
CA PHE A 40 -10.52 22.96 8.13
C PHE A 40 -11.43 22.97 6.91
N ARG A 41 -11.35 24.04 6.12
CA ARG A 41 -11.96 24.15 4.81
C ARG A 41 -10.92 23.78 3.76
N ILE A 42 -11.27 22.84 2.89
CA ILE A 42 -10.42 22.38 1.78
C ILE A 42 -11.09 22.79 0.48
N SER A 43 -10.35 23.49 -0.37
CA SER A 43 -10.75 23.82 -1.74
C SER A 43 -9.76 23.19 -2.71
N THR A 44 -10.25 22.48 -3.73
CA THR A 44 -9.40 21.79 -4.71
C THR A 44 -10.14 21.55 -6.02
N ASP A 45 -9.41 21.62 -7.13
CA ASP A 45 -9.88 21.20 -8.46
C ASP A 45 -9.36 19.79 -8.83
N TYR A 46 -8.62 19.15 -7.93
CA TYR A 46 -8.15 17.78 -8.12
C TYR A 46 -9.34 16.81 -8.19
N VAL A 47 -9.21 15.76 -9.01
CA VAL A 47 -10.14 14.63 -9.07
C VAL A 47 -9.36 13.35 -8.97
N GLY A 48 -9.74 12.48 -8.03
CA GLY A 48 -9.07 11.20 -7.84
C GLY A 48 -8.97 10.75 -6.37
N PRO A 49 -8.30 9.64 -6.11
CA PRO A 49 -8.00 9.18 -4.77
C PRO A 49 -6.96 10.08 -4.11
N GLY A 50 -7.17 10.40 -2.85
CA GLY A 50 -6.25 11.21 -2.06
C GLY A 50 -6.17 10.75 -0.62
N ALA A 51 -5.34 11.42 0.16
CA ALA A 51 -5.20 11.18 1.58
C ALA A 51 -5.03 12.49 2.35
N LEU A 52 -5.47 12.45 3.60
CA LEU A 52 -5.35 13.55 4.57
C LEU A 52 -4.55 13.06 5.77
N ARG A 53 -3.81 13.95 6.41
CA ARG A 53 -3.26 13.76 7.75
C ARG A 53 -3.11 15.08 8.48
N VAL A 54 -3.06 15.04 9.79
CA VAL A 54 -2.74 16.19 10.61
C VAL A 54 -1.35 16.07 11.19
N HIS A 55 -0.71 17.20 11.41
CA HIS A 55 0.60 17.26 12.06
C HIS A 55 0.69 18.46 13.01
N SER A 56 1.52 18.33 14.02
CA SER A 56 1.81 19.37 15.02
C SER A 56 3.26 19.26 15.49
N ASP A 57 3.67 20.05 16.44
CA ASP A 57 5.00 19.91 17.06
C ASP A 57 5.14 18.66 17.91
N HIS A 58 4.05 17.91 18.13
CA HIS A 58 4.04 16.65 18.86
C HIS A 58 4.08 15.41 17.97
N GLY A 59 3.91 15.55 16.66
CA GLY A 59 3.97 14.42 15.72
C GLY A 59 3.07 14.54 14.51
N VAL A 60 2.79 13.40 13.90
CA VAL A 60 2.00 13.23 12.67
C VAL A 60 0.94 12.17 12.91
N SER A 61 -0.29 12.38 12.40
CA SER A 61 -1.34 11.38 12.45
C SER A 61 -1.18 10.31 11.37
N ASN A 62 -1.90 9.22 11.50
CA ASN A 62 -2.12 8.26 10.40
C ASN A 62 -2.79 8.94 9.20
N LEU A 63 -2.65 8.32 8.03
CA LEU A 63 -3.38 8.72 6.83
C LEU A 63 -4.88 8.41 6.97
N VAL A 64 -5.70 9.31 6.45
CA VAL A 64 -7.13 9.11 6.20
C VAL A 64 -7.34 9.22 4.70
N TYR A 65 -7.84 8.17 4.07
CA TYR A 65 -8.10 8.16 2.65
C TYR A 65 -9.38 8.91 2.31
N VAL A 66 -9.33 9.67 1.24
CA VAL A 66 -10.46 10.42 0.72
C VAL A 66 -10.53 10.24 -0.80
N ARG A 67 -11.73 10.35 -1.33
CA ARG A 67 -11.96 10.48 -2.76
C ARG A 67 -12.36 11.93 -3.04
N VAL A 68 -11.70 12.54 -4.00
CA VAL A 68 -12.12 13.83 -4.55
C VAL A 68 -12.82 13.55 -5.88
N SER A 69 -14.08 13.99 -6.00
CA SER A 69 -14.95 13.70 -7.15
C SER A 69 -15.44 14.99 -7.77
N ASP A 70 -15.48 15.04 -9.08
CA ASP A 70 -16.12 16.10 -9.88
C ASP A 70 -17.64 15.96 -9.93
N ARG A 71 -18.18 14.81 -9.48
CA ARG A 71 -19.61 14.54 -9.45
C ARG A 71 -20.19 14.94 -8.10
N GLU A 72 -21.37 15.49 -8.14
CA GLU A 72 -22.18 15.72 -6.95
C GLU A 72 -22.65 14.36 -6.44
N ASP A 73 -22.02 13.87 -5.36
CA ASP A 73 -22.49 12.67 -4.69
C ASP A 73 -23.79 13.02 -3.96
N SER A 74 -24.91 12.52 -4.44
CA SER A 74 -26.15 12.56 -3.68
C SER A 74 -26.03 11.61 -2.50
N LEU A 75 -25.69 12.15 -1.31
CA LEU A 75 -25.69 11.38 -0.08
C LEU A 75 -27.10 11.35 0.50
N VAL A 76 -27.70 10.17 0.56
CA VAL A 76 -29.03 9.95 1.09
C VAL A 76 -28.95 9.17 2.38
N THR A 77 -29.74 9.56 3.38
CA THR A 77 -29.87 8.78 4.62
C THR A 77 -30.83 7.61 4.39
N SER A 78 -30.44 6.43 4.86
CA SER A 78 -31.33 5.26 4.85
C SER A 78 -32.57 5.52 5.70
N GLN A 79 -33.74 5.32 5.10
CA GLN A 79 -35.02 5.38 5.79
C GLN A 79 -35.35 4.10 6.57
N ALA A 80 -34.38 3.18 6.66
CA ALA A 80 -34.52 1.91 7.39
C ALA A 80 -35.77 1.10 6.98
N ARG A 81 -36.11 1.09 5.69
CA ARG A 81 -37.24 0.32 5.16
C ARG A 81 -36.92 -1.17 5.20
N THR A 82 -37.69 -1.91 6.00
CA THR A 82 -37.45 -3.33 6.31
C THR A 82 -38.33 -4.30 5.52
N ARG A 83 -39.15 -3.81 4.58
CA ARG A 83 -40.01 -4.62 3.72
C ARG A 83 -39.79 -4.23 2.27
N ALA A 84 -39.68 -5.21 1.39
CA ALA A 84 -39.45 -5.00 -0.04
C ALA A 84 -40.52 -4.13 -0.73
N VAL A 85 -41.78 -4.25 -0.28
CA VAL A 85 -42.90 -3.43 -0.80
C VAL A 85 -42.81 -1.96 -0.40
N GLU A 86 -42.02 -1.63 0.62
CA GLU A 86 -41.80 -0.29 1.15
C GLU A 86 -40.39 0.21 0.81
N ALA A 87 -39.67 -0.47 -0.08
CA ALA A 87 -38.30 -0.17 -0.42
C ALA A 87 -38.09 1.33 -0.70
N GLN A 88 -37.03 1.89 -0.11
CA GLN A 88 -36.66 3.29 -0.32
C GLN A 88 -36.26 3.49 -1.79
N GLU A 89 -36.92 4.45 -2.44
CA GLU A 89 -36.58 4.84 -3.80
C GLU A 89 -35.28 5.65 -3.82
N ILE A 90 -34.36 5.28 -4.69
CA ILE A 90 -33.07 5.94 -4.86
C ILE A 90 -32.78 6.12 -6.35
N GLU A 91 -32.07 7.17 -6.67
CA GLU A 91 -31.58 7.45 -8.03
C GLU A 91 -30.22 6.77 -8.26
N VAL A 92 -29.84 6.60 -9.51
CA VAL A 92 -28.51 6.13 -9.92
C VAL A 92 -27.81 7.27 -10.64
N PRO A 93 -26.59 7.70 -10.21
CA PRO A 93 -25.80 7.21 -9.07
C PRO A 93 -26.23 7.80 -7.71
N THR A 94 -26.08 7.03 -6.63
CA THR A 94 -26.39 7.50 -5.27
C THR A 94 -25.55 6.74 -4.23
N LYS A 95 -25.29 7.40 -3.09
CA LYS A 95 -24.74 6.79 -1.87
C LYS A 95 -25.77 6.91 -0.75
N VAL A 96 -26.00 5.81 -0.05
CA VAL A 96 -26.93 5.75 1.07
C VAL A 96 -26.16 5.39 2.34
N GLU A 97 -26.20 6.25 3.34
CA GLU A 97 -25.67 5.95 4.68
C GLU A 97 -26.75 5.44 5.61
N GLY A 98 -26.41 4.42 6.39
CA GLY A 98 -27.34 3.83 7.33
C GLY A 98 -26.66 2.97 8.39
N SER A 99 -27.51 2.34 9.22
CA SER A 99 -27.06 1.34 10.19
C SER A 99 -27.89 0.08 10.03
N SER A 100 -27.27 -1.09 10.09
CA SER A 100 -27.91 -2.38 9.88
C SER A 100 -29.12 -2.60 10.81
N GLN A 101 -30.11 -3.34 10.31
CA GLN A 101 -31.29 -3.73 11.05
C GLN A 101 -31.05 -5.07 11.76
N LYS A 102 -31.33 -5.13 13.07
CA LYS A 102 -31.23 -6.38 13.83
C LYS A 102 -32.28 -7.38 13.33
N LEU A 103 -31.84 -8.58 12.97
CA LEU A 103 -32.68 -9.66 12.44
C LEU A 103 -33.48 -9.27 11.18
N GLY A 104 -32.98 -8.35 10.38
CA GLY A 104 -33.66 -7.85 9.19
C GLY A 104 -32.72 -7.27 8.13
N ALA A 105 -33.31 -6.76 7.07
CA ALA A 105 -32.60 -6.13 5.98
C ALA A 105 -33.20 -4.75 5.69
N HIS A 106 -32.42 -3.88 5.02
CA HIS A 106 -32.92 -2.65 4.42
C HIS A 106 -33.16 -2.88 2.92
N TYR A 107 -34.23 -2.30 2.42
CA TYR A 107 -34.64 -2.44 1.02
C TYR A 107 -34.57 -1.10 0.30
N PHE A 108 -33.93 -1.11 -0.88
CA PHE A 108 -33.82 0.02 -1.78
C PHE A 108 -34.39 -0.38 -3.15
N ARG A 109 -34.96 0.57 -3.87
CA ARG A 109 -35.48 0.36 -5.23
C ARG A 109 -34.94 1.43 -6.16
N PHE A 110 -34.61 1.03 -7.38
CA PHE A 110 -34.15 1.93 -8.43
C PHE A 110 -34.66 1.48 -9.79
N ASN A 111 -34.66 2.41 -10.75
CA ASN A 111 -35.01 2.13 -12.12
C ASN A 111 -33.75 1.91 -12.95
N ALA A 112 -33.77 0.97 -13.87
CA ALA A 112 -32.72 0.77 -14.86
C ALA A 112 -33.29 0.48 -16.23
N LYS A 113 -32.62 1.00 -17.28
CA LYS A 113 -32.95 0.71 -18.69
C LYS A 113 -32.33 -0.62 -19.09
N LYS A 114 -32.92 -1.28 -20.07
CA LYS A 114 -32.35 -2.51 -20.65
C LYS A 114 -30.91 -2.27 -21.13
N GLY A 115 -29.99 -3.13 -20.68
CA GLY A 115 -28.57 -3.07 -21.01
C GLY A 115 -27.78 -2.08 -20.17
N GLU A 116 -28.44 -1.28 -19.33
CA GLU A 116 -27.73 -0.40 -18.39
C GLU A 116 -26.87 -1.20 -17.42
N ARG A 117 -25.61 -0.75 -17.25
CA ARG A 117 -24.62 -1.43 -16.42
C ARG A 117 -24.49 -0.69 -15.10
N ILE A 118 -24.69 -1.43 -14.01
CA ILE A 118 -24.76 -0.86 -12.67
C ILE A 118 -23.88 -1.69 -11.72
N THR A 119 -23.11 -0.99 -10.88
CA THR A 119 -22.40 -1.56 -9.74
C THR A 119 -23.15 -1.23 -8.45
N LEU A 120 -23.39 -2.25 -7.65
CA LEU A 120 -23.90 -2.16 -6.30
C LEU A 120 -22.82 -2.63 -5.34
N ARG A 121 -22.52 -1.87 -4.29
CA ARG A 121 -21.59 -2.29 -3.25
C ARG A 121 -22.02 -1.75 -1.88
N ALA A 122 -21.68 -2.45 -0.82
CA ALA A 122 -21.88 -1.96 0.54
C ALA A 122 -20.57 -2.00 1.32
N GLU A 123 -20.28 -0.94 2.04
CA GLU A 123 -19.02 -0.74 2.75
C GLU A 123 -19.28 -0.50 4.23
N ALA A 124 -18.45 -1.07 5.11
CA ALA A 124 -18.44 -0.74 6.52
C ALA A 124 -17.98 0.72 6.73
N ARG A 125 -18.60 1.42 7.69
CA ARG A 125 -18.24 2.80 8.04
C ARG A 125 -17.78 2.91 9.49
N GLY A 126 -16.52 2.57 9.74
CA GLY A 126 -15.95 2.57 11.08
C GLY A 126 -16.64 1.59 12.03
N SER A 127 -17.24 0.54 11.50
CA SER A 127 -17.93 -0.53 12.20
C SER A 127 -17.46 -1.89 11.69
N ASP A 128 -17.84 -2.95 12.36
CA ASP A 128 -17.64 -4.34 11.94
C ASP A 128 -18.84 -4.86 11.11
N PHE A 129 -19.45 -3.99 10.30
CA PHE A 129 -20.50 -4.38 9.36
C PHE A 129 -19.94 -5.36 8.32
N ASP A 130 -20.62 -6.48 8.17
CA ASP A 130 -20.34 -7.53 7.22
C ASP A 130 -21.57 -7.71 6.34
N GLY A 131 -21.55 -7.08 5.17
CA GLY A 131 -22.73 -6.87 4.34
C GLY A 131 -23.06 -8.06 3.46
N VAL A 132 -24.36 -8.31 3.24
CA VAL A 132 -24.88 -9.19 2.20
C VAL A 132 -25.82 -8.39 1.30
N LEU A 133 -25.49 -8.34 0.00
CA LEU A 133 -26.34 -7.72 -1.03
C LEU A 133 -27.11 -8.78 -1.79
N THR A 134 -28.43 -8.57 -1.96
CA THR A 134 -29.26 -9.38 -2.85
C THR A 134 -29.99 -8.47 -3.82
N LEU A 135 -29.80 -8.68 -5.13
CA LEU A 135 -30.52 -7.98 -6.19
C LEU A 135 -31.70 -8.82 -6.69
N ARG A 136 -32.87 -8.20 -6.77
CA ARG A 136 -34.14 -8.83 -7.21
C ARG A 136 -34.82 -8.01 -8.28
N THR A 137 -35.66 -8.65 -9.10
CA THR A 137 -36.66 -7.94 -9.90
C THR A 137 -37.77 -7.41 -9.00
N GLU A 138 -38.59 -6.51 -9.48
CA GLU A 138 -39.78 -6.01 -8.78
C GLU A 138 -40.72 -7.16 -8.36
N GLY A 139 -40.84 -8.19 -9.18
CA GLY A 139 -41.63 -9.41 -8.89
C GLY A 139 -40.98 -10.35 -7.85
N GLY A 140 -39.85 -9.93 -7.23
CA GLY A 140 -39.18 -10.67 -6.14
C GLY A 140 -38.22 -11.76 -6.58
N ARG A 141 -38.07 -12.05 -7.89
CA ARG A 141 -37.09 -13.05 -8.39
C ARG A 141 -35.67 -12.57 -8.10
N ARG A 142 -34.89 -13.37 -7.38
CA ARG A 142 -33.47 -13.12 -7.13
C ARG A 142 -32.65 -13.24 -8.41
N LEU A 143 -31.90 -12.20 -8.73
CA LEU A 143 -30.97 -12.16 -9.85
C LEU A 143 -29.54 -12.46 -9.41
N PHE A 144 -29.08 -11.77 -8.36
CA PHE A 144 -27.73 -11.90 -7.82
C PHE A 144 -27.74 -11.87 -6.31
N GLN A 145 -26.68 -12.42 -5.71
CA GLN A 145 -26.39 -12.27 -4.30
C GLN A 145 -24.86 -12.23 -4.16
N ALA A 146 -24.36 -11.32 -3.35
CA ALA A 146 -22.96 -11.19 -2.99
C ALA A 146 -22.86 -11.01 -1.47
N ASP A 147 -21.86 -11.65 -0.91
CA ASP A 147 -21.46 -11.61 0.49
C ASP A 147 -20.11 -10.89 0.55
N ASP A 148 -19.06 -11.57 0.16
CA ASP A 148 -17.73 -11.00 0.00
C ASP A 148 -17.42 -10.68 -1.46
N SER A 149 -16.45 -9.79 -1.66
CA SER A 149 -15.92 -9.50 -3.00
C SER A 149 -14.42 -9.75 -3.05
N GLN A 150 -13.95 -10.40 -4.10
CA GLN A 150 -12.51 -10.57 -4.33
C GLN A 150 -11.79 -9.23 -4.61
N ILE A 151 -12.55 -8.22 -5.02
CA ILE A 151 -12.04 -6.88 -5.32
C ILE A 151 -12.05 -6.02 -4.06
N ASP A 152 -13.13 -6.10 -3.27
CA ASP A 152 -13.44 -5.21 -2.16
C ASP A 152 -13.36 -5.92 -0.78
N GLY A 153 -12.79 -7.13 -0.72
CA GLY A 153 -12.61 -7.91 0.50
C GLY A 153 -13.94 -8.35 1.13
N LEU A 154 -14.17 -8.04 2.40
CA LEU A 154 -15.41 -8.35 3.13
C LEU A 154 -16.61 -7.48 2.71
N ASN A 155 -16.44 -6.59 1.74
CA ASN A 155 -17.52 -5.74 1.24
C ASN A 155 -18.20 -6.39 0.03
N PRO A 156 -19.50 -6.61 0.05
CA PRO A 156 -20.23 -7.22 -1.05
C PRO A 156 -20.31 -6.30 -2.27
N ARG A 157 -20.15 -6.87 -3.45
CA ARG A 157 -20.25 -6.17 -4.73
C ARG A 157 -21.02 -6.97 -5.77
N ILE A 158 -21.94 -6.33 -6.45
CA ILE A 158 -22.69 -6.87 -7.59
C ILE A 158 -22.50 -5.94 -8.79
N ASP A 159 -21.87 -6.44 -9.85
CA ASP A 159 -21.84 -5.78 -11.15
C ASP A 159 -22.87 -6.47 -12.03
N PHE A 160 -23.89 -5.75 -12.48
CA PHE A 160 -24.93 -6.34 -13.33
C PHE A 160 -25.28 -5.45 -14.52
N SER A 161 -25.81 -6.08 -15.56
CA SER A 161 -26.43 -5.40 -16.68
C SER A 161 -27.92 -5.69 -16.66
N ALA A 162 -28.74 -4.66 -16.64
CA ALA A 162 -30.19 -4.81 -16.57
C ALA A 162 -30.72 -5.61 -17.76
N PRO A 163 -31.30 -6.80 -17.58
CA PRO A 163 -31.78 -7.62 -18.69
C PRO A 163 -33.02 -7.01 -19.38
N GLU A 164 -33.79 -6.24 -18.64
CA GLU A 164 -35.02 -5.58 -19.07
C GLU A 164 -35.09 -4.18 -18.46
N GLU A 165 -35.83 -3.28 -19.10
CA GLU A 165 -36.17 -2.01 -18.48
C GLU A 165 -37.19 -2.23 -17.35
N GLY A 166 -36.93 -1.64 -16.17
CA GLY A 166 -37.85 -1.78 -15.05
C GLY A 166 -37.24 -1.44 -13.70
N VAL A 167 -38.01 -1.78 -12.66
CA VAL A 167 -37.65 -1.58 -11.26
C VAL A 167 -36.87 -2.78 -10.74
N TYR A 168 -35.79 -2.49 -10.03
CA TYR A 168 -34.97 -3.47 -9.32
C TYR A 168 -34.96 -3.17 -7.83
N ILE A 169 -34.93 -4.22 -7.01
CA ILE A 169 -34.93 -4.13 -5.56
C ILE A 169 -33.61 -4.69 -5.02
N VAL A 170 -32.93 -3.91 -4.20
CA VAL A 170 -31.74 -4.31 -3.45
C VAL A 170 -32.13 -4.58 -2.00
N GLU A 171 -31.76 -5.74 -1.52
CA GLU A 171 -31.83 -6.12 -0.12
C GLU A 171 -30.40 -6.09 0.45
N LEU A 172 -30.19 -5.31 1.54
CA LEU A 172 -28.92 -5.17 2.24
C LEU A 172 -29.11 -5.57 3.69
N MET A 173 -28.31 -6.52 4.16
CA MET A 173 -28.31 -6.96 5.55
C MET A 173 -26.89 -7.21 6.07
N ASP A 174 -26.73 -7.31 7.38
CA ASP A 174 -25.51 -7.82 7.99
C ASP A 174 -25.54 -9.36 8.00
N SER A 175 -24.42 -10.02 7.63
CA SER A 175 -24.33 -11.48 7.49
C SER A 175 -24.70 -12.24 8.77
N GLU A 176 -24.38 -11.67 9.94
CA GLU A 176 -24.72 -12.21 11.25
C GLU A 176 -26.02 -11.63 11.83
N TYR A 177 -26.79 -10.88 11.02
CA TYR A 177 -28.04 -10.23 11.44
C TYR A 177 -27.91 -9.27 12.63
N ARG A 178 -26.72 -8.66 12.79
CA ARG A 178 -26.45 -7.67 13.83
C ARG A 178 -27.09 -6.34 13.49
N GLY A 179 -27.61 -5.64 14.48
CA GLY A 179 -28.14 -4.28 14.31
C GLY A 179 -27.14 -3.21 14.72
N GLY A 180 -27.35 -1.98 14.23
CA GLY A 180 -26.58 -0.80 14.62
C GLY A 180 -25.18 -0.71 14.01
N LYS A 181 -24.86 -1.53 13.01
CA LYS A 181 -23.59 -1.49 12.30
C LYS A 181 -23.67 -0.47 11.18
N ALA A 182 -22.84 0.58 11.23
CA ALA A 182 -22.83 1.64 10.23
C ALA A 182 -22.32 1.12 8.89
N TYR A 183 -23.05 1.44 7.83
CA TYR A 183 -22.71 1.09 6.45
C TYR A 183 -22.89 2.27 5.49
N GLN A 184 -22.25 2.18 4.35
CA GLN A 184 -22.56 2.97 3.15
C GLN A 184 -22.91 2.03 2.00
N PHE A 185 -24.11 2.15 1.46
CA PHE A 185 -24.51 1.47 0.24
C PHE A 185 -24.30 2.42 -0.96
N VAL A 186 -23.61 1.94 -1.97
CA VAL A 186 -23.24 2.71 -3.16
C VAL A 186 -23.86 2.05 -4.39
N ILE A 187 -24.55 2.84 -5.20
CA ILE A 187 -25.05 2.45 -6.50
C ILE A 187 -24.50 3.41 -7.55
N GLU A 188 -23.83 2.90 -8.56
CA GLU A 188 -23.15 3.68 -9.60
C GLU A 188 -23.44 3.09 -10.98
N GLU A 189 -23.56 3.96 -12.00
CA GLU A 189 -23.43 3.49 -13.38
C GLU A 189 -21.98 3.01 -13.59
N LEU A 190 -21.85 1.83 -14.13
CA LEU A 190 -20.56 1.31 -14.57
C LEU A 190 -20.22 2.02 -15.88
N VAL A 191 -19.63 3.22 -15.78
CA VAL A 191 -19.07 3.90 -16.94
C VAL A 191 -18.02 2.98 -17.52
N ALA A 192 -18.28 2.43 -18.70
CA ALA A 192 -17.25 1.72 -19.44
C ALA A 192 -16.04 2.64 -19.53
N ALA A 193 -14.88 2.18 -19.06
CA ALA A 193 -13.63 2.80 -19.47
C ALA A 193 -13.72 2.97 -20.99
N ALA A 194 -13.60 4.22 -21.48
CA ALA A 194 -13.87 4.72 -22.81
C ALA A 194 -14.32 3.64 -23.80
N ALA A 195 -15.60 3.61 -24.12
CA ALA A 195 -16.23 2.58 -24.92
C ALA A 195 -15.38 2.19 -26.13
N ALA A 196 -14.79 1.02 -26.09
CA ALA A 196 -14.80 0.22 -27.30
C ALA A 196 -16.29 0.01 -27.58
N THR A 197 -16.80 0.62 -28.65
CA THR A 197 -18.17 0.54 -29.10
C THR A 197 -18.60 -0.92 -29.10
N ALA A 198 -19.78 -1.22 -28.58
CA ALA A 198 -20.29 -2.59 -28.41
C ALA A 198 -20.43 -3.38 -29.74
N ASP A 199 -20.08 -2.79 -30.85
CA ASP A 199 -20.10 -3.36 -32.20
C ASP A 199 -18.71 -3.76 -32.73
N GLU A 200 -17.62 -3.40 -32.02
CA GLU A 200 -16.31 -3.95 -32.27
C GLU A 200 -15.88 -4.76 -31.02
N VAL A 201 -16.42 -5.97 -30.90
CA VAL A 201 -15.61 -7.05 -30.35
C VAL A 201 -14.41 -7.09 -31.29
N PRO A 202 -13.19 -6.68 -30.88
CA PRO A 202 -12.05 -6.88 -31.72
C PRO A 202 -12.07 -8.36 -32.04
N ASP A 203 -12.18 -8.68 -33.32
CA ASP A 203 -11.88 -10.01 -33.84
C ASP A 203 -10.42 -10.21 -33.44
N TYR A 204 -10.23 -10.77 -32.24
CA TYR A 204 -8.92 -11.22 -31.81
C TYR A 204 -8.64 -12.38 -32.71
N ASP A 205 -8.11 -12.05 -33.89
CA ASP A 205 -7.37 -13.02 -34.67
C ASP A 205 -6.54 -13.81 -33.65
N VAL A 206 -6.82 -15.08 -33.58
CA VAL A 206 -5.92 -16.04 -32.96
C VAL A 206 -4.62 -15.86 -33.73
N ALA A 207 -3.80 -14.92 -33.26
CA ALA A 207 -2.54 -14.61 -33.91
C ALA A 207 -1.75 -15.93 -33.86
N GLU A 208 -1.66 -16.58 -34.98
CA GLU A 208 -0.81 -17.72 -35.26
C GLU A 208 0.68 -17.37 -35.12
N ASP A 209 1.00 -16.18 -34.64
CA ASP A 209 2.36 -15.74 -34.40
C ASP A 209 2.87 -16.30 -33.08
N GLU A 210 3.74 -17.31 -33.17
CA GLU A 210 4.71 -17.73 -32.17
C GLU A 210 5.66 -16.56 -31.79
N LYS A 211 5.09 -15.44 -31.38
CA LYS A 211 5.90 -14.29 -30.99
C LYS A 211 6.54 -14.57 -29.63
N VAL A 212 7.86 -14.61 -29.63
CA VAL A 212 8.66 -14.72 -28.40
C VAL A 212 8.28 -13.59 -27.44
N LEU A 213 8.03 -13.91 -26.18
CA LEU A 213 7.71 -12.92 -25.15
C LEU A 213 8.96 -12.10 -24.83
N GLY A 214 8.95 -10.81 -25.13
CA GLY A 214 10.00 -9.88 -24.78
C GLY A 214 10.07 -9.57 -23.27
N ILE A 215 11.18 -8.97 -22.84
CA ILE A 215 11.38 -8.52 -21.45
C ILE A 215 10.43 -7.37 -21.17
N GLY A 216 9.69 -7.47 -20.04
CA GLY A 216 8.72 -6.45 -19.64
C GLY A 216 7.44 -6.40 -20.49
N GLU A 217 7.29 -7.33 -21.42
CA GLU A 217 6.13 -7.39 -22.29
C GLU A 217 4.91 -7.97 -21.56
N VAL A 218 3.75 -7.40 -21.85
CA VAL A 218 2.45 -7.91 -21.41
C VAL A 218 1.67 -8.32 -22.63
N ARG A 219 1.24 -9.58 -22.68
CA ARG A 219 0.31 -10.09 -23.69
C ARG A 219 -1.03 -10.37 -23.07
N LEU A 220 -2.06 -9.94 -23.75
CA LEU A 220 -3.44 -10.22 -23.42
C LEU A 220 -4.07 -10.91 -24.61
N SER A 221 -4.63 -12.10 -24.41
CA SER A 221 -5.26 -12.87 -25.48
C SER A 221 -6.53 -13.55 -24.96
N ARG A 222 -7.51 -13.71 -25.84
CA ARG A 222 -8.78 -14.36 -25.53
C ARG A 222 -8.81 -15.74 -26.20
N HIS A 223 -9.23 -16.74 -25.45
CA HIS A 223 -9.22 -18.13 -25.90
C HIS A 223 -10.51 -18.85 -25.55
N LEU A 224 -10.83 -19.87 -26.32
CA LEU A 224 -11.96 -20.77 -26.08
C LEU A 224 -11.47 -22.12 -25.58
N ILE A 225 -12.11 -22.67 -24.57
CA ILE A 225 -11.90 -24.06 -24.16
C ILE A 225 -12.65 -24.96 -25.16
N GLY A 226 -11.88 -25.51 -26.12
CA GLY A 226 -12.43 -26.19 -27.30
C GLY A 226 -13.34 -27.38 -26.96
N ALA A 227 -14.38 -27.57 -27.81
CA ALA A 227 -15.41 -28.58 -27.60
C ALA A 227 -14.88 -30.01 -27.68
N GLU A 228 -13.91 -30.31 -28.55
CA GLU A 228 -13.37 -31.65 -28.76
C GLU A 228 -12.36 -32.04 -27.67
N ALA A 229 -11.34 -31.20 -27.45
CA ALA A 229 -10.24 -31.53 -26.54
C ALA A 229 -10.50 -31.14 -25.07
N GLY A 230 -11.45 -30.24 -24.80
CA GLY A 230 -11.71 -29.71 -23.44
C GLY A 230 -10.50 -28.94 -22.86
N VAL A 231 -9.62 -28.45 -23.73
CA VAL A 231 -8.40 -27.75 -23.36
C VAL A 231 -8.04 -26.72 -24.41
N ALA A 232 -7.63 -25.53 -23.97
CA ALA A 232 -6.96 -24.56 -24.81
C ALA A 232 -5.44 -24.69 -24.60
N ARG A 233 -4.67 -24.67 -25.70
CA ARG A 233 -3.19 -24.73 -25.68
C ARG A 233 -2.64 -23.47 -26.31
N ILE A 234 -1.91 -22.70 -25.54
CA ILE A 234 -1.35 -21.42 -25.94
C ILE A 234 0.16 -21.54 -25.90
N PRO A 235 0.88 -21.32 -27.03
CA PRO A 235 2.34 -21.35 -27.05
C PRO A 235 2.92 -20.17 -26.26
N LEU A 236 4.02 -20.43 -25.57
CA LEU A 236 4.80 -19.44 -24.83
C LEU A 236 6.29 -19.72 -25.09
N SER A 237 6.95 -18.81 -25.78
CA SER A 237 8.40 -18.89 -26.06
C SER A 237 9.14 -17.78 -25.32
N LEU A 238 10.27 -18.11 -24.70
CA LEU A 238 11.12 -17.21 -23.93
C LEU A 238 12.54 -17.24 -24.49
N GLU A 239 13.11 -16.08 -24.83
CA GLU A 239 14.52 -15.97 -25.30
C GLU A 239 15.53 -16.21 -24.19
N ARG A 240 15.15 -15.93 -22.94
CA ARG A 240 16.00 -16.07 -21.76
C ARG A 240 15.19 -16.44 -20.55
N ARG A 241 15.87 -16.85 -19.49
CA ARG A 241 15.22 -17.12 -18.20
C ARG A 241 14.46 -15.88 -17.73
N SER A 242 13.17 -16.03 -17.45
CA SER A 242 12.27 -14.94 -17.13
C SER A 242 11.35 -15.31 -15.97
N TYR A 243 11.03 -14.31 -15.13
CA TYR A 243 9.97 -14.45 -14.14
C TYR A 243 8.65 -14.07 -14.79
N VAL A 244 7.79 -15.05 -14.96
CA VAL A 244 6.54 -14.90 -15.72
C VAL A 244 5.35 -14.95 -14.77
N THR A 245 4.45 -13.99 -14.92
CA THR A 245 3.14 -14.01 -14.29
C THR A 245 2.09 -14.32 -15.35
N LEU A 246 1.34 -15.41 -15.15
CA LEU A 246 0.20 -15.77 -15.96
C LEU A 246 -1.07 -15.57 -15.14
N ALA A 247 -2.10 -14.98 -15.75
CA ALA A 247 -3.42 -14.89 -15.15
C ALA A 247 -4.48 -15.28 -16.18
N ALA A 248 -5.34 -16.24 -15.82
CA ALA A 248 -6.47 -16.64 -16.64
C ALA A 248 -7.78 -16.25 -15.94
N ALA A 249 -8.55 -15.37 -16.56
CA ALA A 249 -9.80 -14.82 -16.04
C ALA A 249 -10.93 -15.03 -17.05
N ALA A 250 -12.11 -15.42 -16.59
CA ALA A 250 -13.27 -15.63 -17.42
C ALA A 250 -14.42 -14.65 -17.09
N ARG A 251 -14.59 -14.30 -15.83
CA ARG A 251 -15.69 -13.47 -15.37
C ARG A 251 -15.68 -12.05 -15.93
N LYS A 252 -14.49 -11.46 -16.13
CA LYS A 252 -14.34 -10.13 -16.75
C LYS A 252 -14.99 -10.04 -18.12
N ILE A 253 -15.00 -11.16 -18.85
CA ILE A 253 -15.59 -11.30 -20.18
C ILE A 253 -16.96 -11.99 -20.14
N ARG A 254 -17.57 -12.08 -18.95
CA ARG A 254 -18.89 -12.71 -18.72
C ARG A 254 -18.99 -14.18 -19.13
N SER A 255 -17.88 -14.89 -19.17
CA SER A 255 -17.85 -16.33 -19.39
C SER A 255 -18.07 -17.07 -18.09
N PRO A 256 -18.83 -18.20 -18.10
CA PRO A 256 -19.01 -19.06 -16.93
C PRO A 256 -17.82 -19.97 -16.67
N ALA A 257 -16.77 -19.92 -17.50
CA ALA A 257 -15.60 -20.76 -17.35
C ALA A 257 -14.87 -20.49 -16.01
N LEU A 258 -14.33 -21.54 -15.42
CA LEU A 258 -13.48 -21.48 -14.24
C LEU A 258 -12.10 -22.05 -14.61
N PRO A 259 -11.21 -21.21 -15.14
CA PRO A 259 -9.96 -21.65 -15.76
C PRO A 259 -9.02 -22.28 -14.74
N ARG A 260 -8.37 -23.37 -15.13
CA ARG A 260 -7.23 -23.98 -14.47
C ARG A 260 -6.07 -24.10 -15.43
N MET A 261 -4.91 -23.65 -15.01
CA MET A 261 -3.72 -23.59 -15.86
C MET A 261 -2.70 -24.65 -15.48
N ARG A 262 -1.94 -25.09 -16.49
CA ARG A 262 -0.65 -25.77 -16.32
C ARG A 262 0.30 -25.37 -17.42
N ILE A 263 1.59 -25.36 -17.11
CA ILE A 263 2.66 -25.08 -18.06
C ILE A 263 3.37 -26.38 -18.37
N LEU A 264 3.57 -26.67 -19.64
CA LEU A 264 4.26 -27.84 -20.12
C LEU A 264 5.46 -27.42 -20.98
N LYS A 265 6.54 -28.20 -20.92
CA LYS A 265 7.61 -28.18 -21.93
C LYS A 265 7.13 -28.83 -23.23
N GLU A 266 7.86 -28.69 -24.30
CA GLU A 266 7.62 -29.41 -25.56
C GLU A 266 7.59 -30.94 -25.37
N SER A 267 8.36 -31.47 -24.44
CA SER A 267 8.37 -32.90 -24.07
C SER A 267 7.06 -33.41 -23.45
N GLY A 268 6.12 -32.49 -23.11
CA GLY A 268 4.91 -32.81 -22.37
C GLY A 268 5.09 -32.85 -20.85
N GLU A 269 6.31 -32.64 -20.34
CA GLU A 269 6.57 -32.51 -18.90
C GLU A 269 5.86 -31.31 -18.31
N VAL A 270 5.11 -31.50 -17.23
CA VAL A 270 4.44 -30.40 -16.51
C VAL A 270 5.42 -29.70 -15.61
N VAL A 271 5.68 -28.40 -15.90
CA VAL A 271 6.57 -27.55 -15.14
C VAL A 271 5.86 -26.92 -13.93
N ALA A 272 4.61 -26.52 -14.12
CA ALA A 272 3.80 -25.88 -13.06
C ALA A 272 2.31 -26.10 -13.28
N LYS A 273 1.54 -25.94 -12.19
CA LYS A 273 0.08 -25.95 -12.17
C LYS A 273 -0.44 -24.79 -11.32
N SER A 274 -1.57 -24.21 -11.69
CA SER A 274 -2.29 -23.25 -10.86
C SER A 274 -2.81 -23.89 -9.57
N SER A 275 -3.25 -23.07 -8.61
CA SER A 275 -3.86 -23.55 -7.37
C SER A 275 -4.94 -24.60 -7.64
N PRO A 276 -5.06 -25.65 -6.81
CA PRO A 276 -6.18 -26.59 -6.89
C PRO A 276 -7.52 -25.96 -6.50
N GLU A 277 -7.50 -24.84 -5.78
CA GLU A 277 -8.69 -24.09 -5.41
C GLU A 277 -9.36 -23.48 -6.64
N ILE A 278 -10.69 -23.38 -6.61
CA ILE A 278 -11.47 -22.87 -7.73
C ILE A 278 -11.67 -21.38 -7.51
N PHE A 279 -10.92 -20.57 -8.24
CA PHE A 279 -11.07 -19.12 -8.27
C PHE A 279 -11.59 -18.68 -9.64
N GLU A 280 -12.27 -17.56 -9.68
CA GLU A 280 -12.74 -16.91 -10.91
C GLU A 280 -11.58 -16.43 -11.78
N GLU A 281 -10.47 -16.05 -11.15
CA GLU A 281 -9.20 -15.74 -11.77
C GLU A 281 -8.12 -16.65 -11.19
N GLN A 282 -7.43 -17.37 -12.05
CA GLN A 282 -6.27 -18.19 -11.67
C GLN A 282 -4.99 -17.43 -12.00
N LYS A 283 -4.11 -17.29 -11.02
CA LYS A 283 -2.82 -16.62 -11.17
C LYS A 283 -1.67 -17.57 -10.85
N MET A 284 -0.63 -17.49 -11.66
CA MET A 284 0.61 -18.28 -11.50
C MET A 284 1.81 -17.37 -11.70
N GLN A 285 2.79 -17.48 -10.82
CA GLN A 285 4.04 -16.74 -10.88
C GLN A 285 5.20 -17.72 -10.77
N ILE A 286 6.08 -17.74 -11.77
CA ILE A 286 7.14 -18.76 -11.87
C ILE A 286 8.35 -18.26 -12.65
N TRP A 287 9.54 -18.73 -12.29
CA TRP A 287 10.72 -18.66 -13.12
C TRP A 287 10.70 -19.75 -14.18
N LEU A 288 10.82 -19.39 -15.43
CA LEU A 288 10.97 -20.28 -16.57
C LEU A 288 12.30 -20.00 -17.27
N ASP A 289 13.03 -21.05 -17.63
CA ASP A 289 14.26 -20.93 -18.43
C ASP A 289 13.94 -20.52 -19.89
N ALA A 290 14.97 -20.18 -20.67
CA ALA A 290 14.81 -19.97 -22.10
C ALA A 290 14.27 -21.24 -22.75
N GLY A 291 13.33 -21.11 -23.68
CA GLY A 291 12.72 -22.26 -24.36
C GLY A 291 11.26 -22.05 -24.74
N THR A 292 10.69 -23.10 -25.32
CA THR A 292 9.28 -23.14 -25.74
C THR A 292 8.46 -23.96 -24.76
N TYR A 293 7.30 -23.43 -24.42
CA TYR A 293 6.34 -23.99 -23.47
C TYR A 293 4.93 -23.96 -24.07
N SER A 294 4.04 -24.75 -23.52
CA SER A 294 2.61 -24.71 -23.78
C SER A 294 1.85 -24.40 -22.49
N VAL A 295 1.07 -23.32 -22.49
CA VAL A 295 0.12 -23.02 -21.43
C VAL A 295 -1.19 -23.73 -21.75
N GLU A 296 -1.52 -24.77 -21.00
CA GLU A 296 -2.81 -25.45 -21.11
C GLU A 296 -3.80 -24.87 -20.11
N VAL A 297 -5.00 -24.53 -20.60
CA VAL A 297 -6.12 -24.05 -19.77
C VAL A 297 -7.30 -24.96 -19.96
N ARG A 298 -7.92 -25.40 -18.84
CA ARG A 298 -9.12 -26.23 -18.78
C ARG A 298 -10.13 -25.61 -17.83
N ASP A 299 -11.40 -25.89 -18.03
CA ASP A 299 -12.40 -25.58 -17.03
C ASP A 299 -12.30 -26.52 -15.82
N ALA A 300 -12.47 -26.00 -14.60
CA ALA A 300 -12.35 -26.77 -13.35
C ALA A 300 -13.34 -27.95 -13.24
N TYR A 301 -14.51 -27.83 -13.89
CA TYR A 301 -15.54 -28.85 -13.93
C TYR A 301 -15.57 -29.65 -15.25
N GLY A 302 -14.59 -29.41 -16.13
CA GLY A 302 -14.49 -30.11 -17.42
C GLY A 302 -15.51 -29.62 -18.47
N ARG A 303 -16.16 -28.47 -18.25
CA ARG A 303 -17.06 -27.85 -19.22
C ARG A 303 -16.27 -27.33 -20.42
N ARG A 304 -16.88 -27.32 -21.59
CA ARG A 304 -16.22 -27.02 -22.87
C ARG A 304 -17.19 -26.56 -23.92
N GLY A 305 -16.68 -25.96 -24.99
CA GLY A 305 -17.47 -25.53 -26.13
C GLY A 305 -17.92 -24.06 -26.08
N PRO A 306 -18.90 -23.67 -26.87
CA PRO A 306 -19.32 -22.29 -27.00
C PRO A 306 -19.64 -21.63 -25.64
N GLY A 307 -19.19 -20.40 -25.43
CA GLY A 307 -19.38 -19.67 -24.20
C GLY A 307 -18.35 -19.97 -23.08
N MET A 308 -17.46 -20.96 -23.28
CA MET A 308 -16.40 -21.30 -22.32
C MET A 308 -15.09 -20.55 -22.68
N GLU A 309 -15.17 -19.24 -22.76
CA GLU A 309 -14.06 -18.38 -23.11
C GLU A 309 -13.33 -17.89 -21.85
N PHE A 310 -12.06 -17.54 -22.01
CA PHE A 310 -11.25 -16.92 -20.96
C PHE A 310 -10.24 -15.94 -21.59
N GLU A 311 -9.80 -15.00 -20.80
CA GLU A 311 -8.72 -14.08 -21.12
C GLU A 311 -7.45 -14.58 -20.43
N LEU A 312 -6.35 -14.73 -21.18
CA LEU A 312 -5.04 -15.07 -20.65
C LEU A 312 -4.15 -13.84 -20.71
N SER A 313 -3.65 -13.40 -19.57
CA SER A 313 -2.59 -12.41 -19.46
C SER A 313 -1.27 -13.10 -19.16
N VAL A 314 -0.24 -12.77 -19.92
CA VAL A 314 1.15 -13.21 -19.68
C VAL A 314 2.02 -11.97 -19.54
N ASN A 315 2.74 -11.85 -18.42
CA ASN A 315 3.54 -10.68 -18.08
C ASN A 315 4.92 -11.12 -17.57
N SER A 316 5.99 -10.67 -18.22
CA SER A 316 7.39 -10.92 -17.83
C SER A 316 8.05 -9.74 -17.11
N GLY A 317 7.33 -8.63 -16.88
CA GLY A 317 7.86 -7.40 -16.27
C GLY A 317 7.58 -7.25 -14.77
N ILE A 318 6.80 -8.18 -14.17
CA ILE A 318 6.50 -8.10 -12.73
C ILE A 318 7.74 -8.52 -11.93
N ALA A 319 8.10 -7.71 -10.95
CA ALA A 319 9.24 -8.02 -10.09
C ALA A 319 9.02 -9.31 -9.28
N PRO A 320 10.06 -10.20 -9.19
CA PRO A 320 10.00 -11.42 -8.38
C PRO A 320 10.21 -11.14 -6.88
N PHE A 321 10.01 -9.92 -6.48
CA PHE A 321 10.05 -9.49 -5.08
C PHE A 321 9.00 -8.40 -4.85
N SER A 322 8.57 -8.27 -3.61
CA SER A 322 7.73 -7.17 -3.15
C SER A 322 8.34 -6.52 -1.92
N LEU A 323 8.10 -5.22 -1.77
CA LEU A 323 8.53 -4.42 -0.63
C LEU A 323 7.31 -3.94 0.13
N SER A 324 7.36 -4.04 1.44
CA SER A 324 6.32 -3.53 2.33
C SER A 324 6.94 -2.92 3.59
N VAL A 325 6.18 -2.03 4.22
CA VAL A 325 6.50 -1.57 5.56
C VAL A 325 6.06 -2.66 6.54
N PRO A 326 6.91 -3.10 7.48
CA PRO A 326 6.52 -4.10 8.47
C PRO A 326 5.41 -3.58 9.38
N GLY A 327 4.49 -4.47 9.73
CA GLY A 327 3.45 -4.20 10.70
C GLY A 327 3.98 -3.92 12.09
N GLN A 328 3.19 -3.22 12.89
CA GLN A 328 3.51 -2.92 14.28
C GLN A 328 2.97 -4.03 15.20
N LYS A 329 3.85 -4.64 15.97
CA LYS A 329 3.45 -5.64 16.98
C LYS A 329 2.62 -5.06 18.13
N ASP A 330 2.80 -3.77 18.41
CA ASP A 330 2.10 -3.07 19.49
C ASP A 330 1.23 -1.94 18.91
N LYS A 331 -0.09 -2.05 19.11
CA LYS A 331 -1.07 -1.02 18.68
C LYS A 331 -0.90 0.34 19.37
N LYS A 332 -0.04 0.43 20.39
CA LYS A 332 0.26 1.69 21.08
C LYS A 332 1.28 2.57 20.35
N HIS A 333 2.05 1.99 19.43
CA HIS A 333 3.01 2.74 18.63
C HIS A 333 2.37 3.29 17.36
N PRO A 334 2.86 4.43 16.83
CA PRO A 334 2.44 4.94 15.53
C PRO A 334 2.73 3.94 14.42
N LEU A 335 1.98 4.03 13.32
CA LEU A 335 2.26 3.24 12.12
C LEU A 335 3.59 3.68 11.50
N ASN A 336 4.29 2.74 10.85
CA ASN A 336 5.52 3.02 10.12
C ASN A 336 5.28 3.74 8.77
N ASP A 337 4.23 4.53 8.65
CA ASP A 337 3.91 5.32 7.46
C ASP A 337 4.37 6.78 7.55
N HIS A 338 4.93 7.18 8.69
CA HIS A 338 5.49 8.51 8.91
C HIS A 338 6.68 8.49 9.86
N PHE A 339 7.57 9.47 9.69
CA PHE A 339 8.85 9.56 10.39
C PHE A 339 9.09 10.97 10.91
N LEU A 340 9.95 11.09 11.91
CA LEU A 340 10.43 12.36 12.43
C LEU A 340 11.93 12.49 12.12
N ALA A 341 12.34 13.68 11.71
CA ALA A 341 13.76 14.01 11.55
C ALA A 341 14.00 15.49 11.85
N VAL A 342 15.23 15.85 12.16
CA VAL A 342 15.67 17.25 12.29
C VAL A 342 16.36 17.71 10.99
N PRO A 343 16.51 19.02 10.72
CA PRO A 343 17.30 19.49 9.59
C PRO A 343 18.72 18.90 9.62
N GLY A 344 19.18 18.35 8.48
CA GLY A 344 20.46 17.64 8.38
C GLY A 344 20.51 16.28 9.08
N GLY A 345 19.46 15.90 9.82
CA GLY A 345 19.36 14.64 10.53
C GLY A 345 18.88 13.49 9.66
N VAL A 346 18.82 12.31 10.25
CA VAL A 346 18.46 11.07 9.56
C VAL A 346 17.18 10.47 10.10
N PHE A 347 16.48 9.76 9.21
CA PHE A 347 15.42 8.83 9.57
C PHE A 347 15.61 7.50 8.86
N VAL A 348 14.98 6.46 9.37
CA VAL A 348 15.12 5.11 8.84
C VAL A 348 13.74 4.56 8.52
N VAL A 349 13.53 4.21 7.26
CA VAL A 349 12.33 3.51 6.80
C VAL A 349 12.55 2.01 6.95
N PRO A 350 11.80 1.32 7.79
CA PRO A 350 11.91 -0.12 7.88
C PRO A 350 11.29 -0.75 6.61
N VAL A 351 12.05 -1.59 5.93
CA VAL A 351 11.65 -2.27 4.70
C VAL A 351 11.64 -3.77 4.93
N GLN A 352 10.52 -4.40 4.65
CA GLN A 352 10.38 -5.85 4.57
C GLN A 352 10.33 -6.25 3.10
N CYS A 353 11.08 -7.29 2.75
CA CYS A 353 11.18 -7.80 1.39
C CYS A 353 10.73 -9.26 1.33
N SER A 354 9.72 -9.54 0.51
CA SER A 354 9.33 -10.91 0.16
C SER A 354 9.91 -11.27 -1.20
N ARG A 355 10.60 -12.41 -1.30
CA ARG A 355 11.32 -12.84 -2.50
C ARG A 355 10.73 -14.13 -3.05
N LYS A 356 10.50 -14.19 -4.34
CA LYS A 356 9.99 -15.37 -5.08
C LYS A 356 11.12 -16.07 -5.83
N GLY A 357 11.98 -16.80 -5.10
CA GLY A 357 13.16 -17.42 -5.68
C GLY A 357 14.17 -16.41 -6.27
N PHE A 358 14.26 -15.22 -5.66
CA PHE A 358 15.09 -14.09 -6.11
C PHE A 358 16.06 -13.69 -5.02
N SER A 359 17.36 -13.75 -5.26
CA SER A 359 18.38 -13.46 -4.26
C SER A 359 19.21 -12.20 -4.50
N PRO A 360 19.20 -11.53 -5.67
CA PRO A 360 20.04 -10.36 -5.91
C PRO A 360 19.78 -9.20 -4.94
N VAL A 361 20.73 -8.28 -4.86
CA VAL A 361 20.59 -7.02 -4.12
C VAL A 361 19.47 -6.19 -4.73
N ILE A 362 18.68 -5.55 -3.89
CA ILE A 362 17.63 -4.61 -4.30
C ILE A 362 18.05 -3.23 -3.82
N GLN A 363 18.32 -2.32 -4.76
CA GLN A 363 18.60 -0.93 -4.46
C GLN A 363 17.31 -0.19 -4.11
N LEU A 364 17.33 0.57 -3.02
CA LEU A 364 16.21 1.38 -2.57
C LEU A 364 16.42 2.83 -3.00
N ARG A 365 15.38 3.47 -3.49
CA ARG A 365 15.42 4.87 -3.93
C ARG A 365 14.22 5.62 -3.38
N MET A 366 14.46 6.81 -2.86
CA MET A 366 13.41 7.71 -2.41
C MET A 366 12.80 8.47 -3.59
N GLU A 367 11.49 8.51 -3.66
CA GLU A 367 10.72 9.31 -4.61
C GLU A 367 10.07 10.48 -3.86
N SER A 368 10.67 11.66 -3.93
CA SER A 368 10.20 12.86 -3.25
C SER A 368 10.59 14.11 -4.04
N SER A 369 9.86 15.21 -3.81
CA SER A 369 10.27 16.55 -4.24
C SER A 369 11.45 17.09 -3.42
N LEU A 370 11.69 16.55 -2.22
CA LEU A 370 12.80 16.91 -1.36
C LEU A 370 14.06 16.11 -1.74
N VAL A 371 15.13 16.82 -2.06
CA VAL A 371 16.42 16.19 -2.40
C VAL A 371 17.12 15.73 -1.12
N CYS A 372 17.04 14.43 -0.86
CA CYS A 372 17.66 13.79 0.31
C CYS A 372 18.91 12.99 -0.08
N ARG A 373 19.77 12.71 0.90
CA ARG A 373 20.90 11.80 0.73
C ARG A 373 20.55 10.41 1.25
N GLU A 374 20.60 9.42 0.39
CA GLU A 374 20.42 8.01 0.73
C GLU A 374 21.74 7.45 1.27
N GLU A 375 21.77 6.86 2.47
CA GLU A 375 23.00 6.39 3.11
C GLU A 375 23.09 4.86 3.23
N GLN A 376 21.96 4.19 3.54
CA GLN A 376 21.83 2.74 3.49
C GLN A 376 20.67 2.44 2.56
N ASP A 377 20.99 2.18 1.31
CA ASP A 377 20.06 2.19 0.20
C ASP A 377 19.86 0.81 -0.45
N ALA A 378 20.07 -0.27 0.30
CA ALA A 378 19.91 -1.60 -0.28
C ALA A 378 19.35 -2.63 0.71
N VAL A 379 18.54 -3.55 0.15
CA VAL A 379 18.26 -4.86 0.76
C VAL A 379 19.29 -5.83 0.23
N ALA A 380 20.21 -6.27 1.09
CA ALA A 380 21.28 -7.18 0.70
C ALA A 380 20.74 -8.49 0.10
N GLY A 381 21.56 -9.13 -0.72
CA GLY A 381 21.21 -10.39 -1.39
C GLY A 381 20.73 -11.45 -0.40
N GLY A 382 19.58 -12.07 -0.70
CA GLY A 382 18.98 -13.09 0.17
C GLY A 382 18.33 -12.58 1.46
N GLN A 383 18.50 -11.32 1.84
CA GLN A 383 17.89 -10.76 3.06
C GLN A 383 16.41 -10.42 2.84
N GLY A 384 15.62 -10.61 3.91
CA GLY A 384 14.18 -10.33 3.93
C GLY A 384 13.82 -8.98 4.55
N ALA A 385 14.78 -8.20 5.02
CA ALA A 385 14.55 -6.88 5.62
C ALA A 385 15.77 -5.98 5.53
N ALA A 386 15.54 -4.66 5.56
CA ALA A 386 16.56 -3.63 5.66
C ALA A 386 16.02 -2.39 6.37
N GLY A 387 16.93 -1.54 6.87
CA GLY A 387 16.61 -0.17 7.27
C GLY A 387 17.09 0.79 6.19
N PHE A 388 16.19 1.38 5.43
CA PHE A 388 16.52 2.40 4.44
C PHE A 388 16.79 3.73 5.17
N ARG A 389 18.06 4.12 5.23
CA ARG A 389 18.53 5.30 5.96
C ARG A 389 18.64 6.49 5.03
N VAL A 390 17.95 7.56 5.37
CA VAL A 390 17.86 8.78 4.57
C VAL A 390 18.20 10.00 5.42
N ARG A 391 19.03 10.89 4.89
CA ARG A 391 19.41 12.15 5.50
C ARG A 391 18.69 13.31 4.83
N LEU A 392 18.07 14.15 5.66
CA LEU A 392 17.44 15.40 5.22
C LEU A 392 18.50 16.47 4.87
N PRO A 393 18.16 17.41 3.98
CA PRO A 393 18.95 18.63 3.80
C PRO A 393 19.03 19.44 5.12
N SER A 394 20.14 20.14 5.32
CA SER A 394 20.32 20.98 6.51
C SER A 394 19.53 22.28 6.51
N ASP A 395 19.07 22.70 5.34
CA ASP A 395 18.30 23.92 5.11
C ASP A 395 16.78 23.70 5.03
N VAL A 396 16.32 22.47 5.25
CA VAL A 396 14.88 22.17 5.26
C VAL A 396 14.20 22.88 6.44
N ALA A 397 13.04 23.48 6.18
CA ALA A 397 12.34 24.28 7.18
C ALA A 397 11.72 23.41 8.30
N VAL A 398 11.99 23.80 9.55
CA VAL A 398 11.36 23.19 10.73
C VAL A 398 9.84 23.38 10.70
N GLY A 399 9.09 22.37 11.10
CA GLY A 399 7.63 22.40 11.13
C GLY A 399 6.96 22.02 9.81
N THR A 400 7.74 21.74 8.76
CA THR A 400 7.20 21.23 7.48
C THR A 400 7.00 19.71 7.54
N ILE A 401 6.14 19.23 6.65
CA ILE A 401 5.94 17.81 6.37
C ILE A 401 6.15 17.57 4.88
N HIS A 402 6.85 16.52 4.54
CA HIS A 402 7.13 16.13 3.16
C HIS A 402 6.69 14.69 2.96
N ASP A 403 5.92 14.46 1.92
CA ASP A 403 5.55 13.14 1.47
C ASP A 403 6.61 12.55 0.54
N PHE A 404 6.70 11.23 0.54
CA PHE A 404 7.62 10.50 -0.30
C PHE A 404 7.16 9.05 -0.51
N GLY A 405 7.68 8.43 -1.56
CA GLY A 405 7.61 6.99 -1.79
C GLY A 405 8.98 6.37 -1.73
N VAL A 406 9.04 5.06 -1.69
CA VAL A 406 10.27 4.28 -1.85
C VAL A 406 10.06 3.25 -2.94
N ARG A 407 11.00 3.16 -3.87
CA ARG A 407 11.04 2.09 -4.86
C ARG A 407 12.26 1.21 -4.68
N GLY A 408 12.11 -0.07 -4.96
CA GLY A 408 13.22 -1.01 -5.07
C GLY A 408 13.51 -1.31 -6.52
N VAL A 409 14.77 -1.31 -6.88
CA VAL A 409 15.28 -1.60 -8.22
C VAL A 409 16.31 -2.71 -8.13
N SER A 410 16.23 -3.69 -9.00
CA SER A 410 17.24 -4.75 -9.08
C SER A 410 17.41 -5.22 -10.51
N ASP A 411 18.63 -5.21 -10.99
CA ASP A 411 19.00 -5.74 -12.30
C ASP A 411 19.47 -7.19 -12.16
N PHE A 412 18.87 -8.08 -12.91
CA PHE A 412 19.21 -9.50 -12.87
C PHE A 412 18.97 -10.16 -14.23
N GLU A 413 19.97 -10.85 -14.76
CA GLU A 413 19.93 -11.57 -16.04
C GLU A 413 19.41 -10.72 -17.23
N GLY A 414 19.74 -9.41 -17.22
CA GLY A 414 19.31 -8.46 -18.25
C GLY A 414 17.88 -7.93 -18.08
N HIS A 415 17.20 -8.24 -16.96
CA HIS A 415 15.94 -7.62 -16.55
C HIS A 415 16.21 -6.54 -15.52
N SER A 416 15.53 -5.40 -15.65
CA SER A 416 15.44 -4.37 -14.61
C SER A 416 14.07 -4.47 -13.94
N PHE A 417 14.06 -4.99 -12.74
CA PHE A 417 12.84 -5.13 -11.95
C PHE A 417 12.65 -3.91 -11.05
N VAL A 418 11.46 -3.34 -11.08
CA VAL A 418 11.10 -2.19 -10.25
C VAL A 418 9.80 -2.51 -9.50
N THR A 419 9.78 -2.21 -8.20
CA THR A 419 8.56 -2.27 -7.39
C THR A 419 8.54 -1.11 -6.40
N ARG A 420 7.34 -0.71 -5.98
CA ARG A 420 7.17 0.29 -4.90
C ARG A 420 7.03 -0.40 -3.56
N LEU A 421 7.46 0.31 -2.51
CA LEU A 421 7.20 -0.06 -1.13
C LEU A 421 5.71 0.16 -0.84
N GLU A 422 5.03 -0.84 -0.33
CA GLU A 422 3.61 -0.79 -0.01
C GLU A 422 3.38 -0.56 1.48
N THR A 423 2.37 0.26 1.79
CA THR A 423 1.91 0.55 3.17
C THR A 423 0.60 -0.15 3.50
N SER A 424 -0.02 -0.82 2.53
CA SER A 424 -1.35 -1.42 2.65
C SER A 424 -1.49 -2.36 3.85
N GLN A 425 -0.50 -3.20 4.11
CA GLN A 425 -0.53 -4.14 5.23
C GLN A 425 -0.62 -3.43 6.57
N VAL A 426 0.21 -2.40 6.78
CA VAL A 426 0.25 -1.63 8.03
C VAL A 426 -1.06 -0.88 8.27
N LEU A 427 -1.63 -0.32 7.20
CA LEU A 427 -2.87 0.45 7.27
C LEU A 427 -4.07 -0.46 7.56
N LYS A 428 -4.12 -1.65 6.98
CA LYS A 428 -5.14 -2.67 7.25
C LYS A 428 -5.08 -3.26 8.68
N GLU A 429 -3.94 -3.18 9.35
CA GLU A 429 -3.87 -3.53 10.78
C GLU A 429 -4.69 -2.59 11.68
N ARG A 430 -4.93 -1.36 11.24
CA ARG A 430 -5.78 -0.38 11.94
C ARG A 430 -7.23 -0.45 11.53
N ASP A 431 -7.47 -0.66 10.26
CA ASP A 431 -8.78 -0.81 9.66
C ASP A 431 -8.71 -1.92 8.60
N ALA A 432 -9.15 -3.12 8.97
CA ALA A 432 -9.11 -4.28 8.09
C ALA A 432 -9.99 -4.11 6.84
N SER A 433 -11.00 -3.23 6.93
CA SER A 433 -11.91 -2.91 5.84
C SER A 433 -11.43 -1.77 4.94
N ALA A 434 -10.28 -1.13 5.27
CA ALA A 434 -9.78 -0.01 4.49
C ALA A 434 -9.38 -0.46 3.08
N GLU A 435 -10.07 0.06 2.09
CA GLU A 435 -9.63 0.03 0.70
C GLU A 435 -8.56 1.10 0.48
N ILE A 436 -7.35 0.66 0.17
CA ILE A 436 -6.23 1.55 -0.03
C ILE A 436 -6.03 1.73 -1.53
N PRO A 437 -6.38 2.91 -2.10
CA PRO A 437 -6.18 3.15 -3.51
C PRO A 437 -4.71 3.00 -3.90
N GLN A 438 -4.44 2.36 -5.02
CA GLN A 438 -3.07 2.11 -5.49
C GLN A 438 -2.24 3.41 -5.62
N ALA A 439 -2.87 4.53 -5.94
CA ALA A 439 -2.21 5.83 -6.07
C ALA A 439 -1.62 6.35 -4.75
N VAL A 440 -2.17 5.95 -3.60
CA VAL A 440 -1.71 6.36 -2.27
C VAL A 440 -1.11 5.19 -1.46
N ASN A 441 -1.10 3.98 -2.02
CA ASN A 441 -0.40 2.84 -1.44
C ASN A 441 1.11 3.07 -1.54
N GLY A 442 1.81 3.05 -0.41
CA GLY A 442 3.23 3.38 -0.34
C GLY A 442 3.53 4.86 -0.08
N LEU A 443 2.52 5.68 0.17
CA LEU A 443 2.71 7.07 0.56
C LEU A 443 3.21 7.15 2.01
N LEU A 444 4.43 7.63 2.17
CA LEU A 444 5.11 7.87 3.44
C LEU A 444 5.26 9.38 3.66
N ALA A 445 5.54 9.79 4.90
CA ALA A 445 5.84 11.18 5.19
C ALA A 445 6.99 11.32 6.20
N VAL A 446 7.72 12.42 6.10
CA VAL A 446 8.68 12.85 7.11
C VAL A 446 8.29 14.25 7.60
N ARG A 447 8.19 14.41 8.92
CA ARG A 447 8.02 15.71 9.55
C ARG A 447 9.36 16.23 10.03
N VAL A 448 9.64 17.49 9.71
CA VAL A 448 10.85 18.18 10.13
C VAL A 448 10.62 18.82 11.51
N MET A 449 11.34 18.31 12.50
CA MET A 449 11.22 18.73 13.91
C MET A 449 12.33 19.71 14.29
N LYS A 450 12.04 20.61 15.24
CA LYS A 450 13.12 21.31 15.93
C LYS A 450 13.89 20.30 16.80
N PRO A 451 15.24 20.30 16.77
CA PRO A 451 16.00 19.43 17.66
C PRO A 451 15.63 19.71 19.13
N PRO A 452 15.16 18.74 19.92
CA PRO A 452 14.80 18.94 21.31
C PRO A 452 16.01 19.02 22.24
N PHE A 453 17.19 18.60 21.77
CA PHE A 453 18.46 18.68 22.48
C PHE A 453 19.64 18.75 21.52
N LYS A 454 20.80 19.11 22.05
CA LYS A 454 22.10 19.02 21.36
C LYS A 454 22.89 17.84 21.89
N VAL A 455 23.66 17.22 21.02
CA VAL A 455 24.58 16.13 21.37
C VAL A 455 25.99 16.70 21.37
N GLU A 456 26.63 16.72 22.55
CA GLU A 456 27.99 17.17 22.75
C GLU A 456 28.86 15.94 23.01
N VAL A 457 29.97 15.86 22.29
CA VAL A 457 30.92 14.74 22.37
C VAL A 457 32.30 15.28 22.67
N SER A 458 33.00 14.64 23.59
CA SER A 458 34.36 14.99 23.98
C SER A 458 35.29 13.81 23.71
N PRO A 459 35.62 13.52 22.43
CA PRO A 459 36.53 12.42 22.11
C PRO A 459 37.98 12.78 22.49
N PRO A 460 38.84 11.80 22.77
CA PRO A 460 40.28 12.04 22.89
C PRO A 460 40.86 12.33 21.48
N ASP A 461 41.90 13.16 21.43
CA ASP A 461 42.57 13.50 20.17
C ASP A 461 43.30 12.30 19.53
N GLU A 462 43.85 11.42 20.37
CA GLU A 462 44.64 10.27 19.97
C GLU A 462 44.29 9.00 20.78
N VAL A 463 44.33 7.87 20.07
CA VAL A 463 44.01 6.55 20.66
C VAL A 463 45.00 5.50 20.20
N GLU A 464 45.28 4.51 21.04
CA GLU A 464 46.17 3.40 20.70
C GLU A 464 45.41 2.28 19.98
N ARG A 465 46.04 1.68 18.99
CA ARG A 465 45.52 0.49 18.29
C ARG A 465 45.32 -0.65 19.29
N GLY A 466 44.16 -1.29 19.26
CA GLY A 466 43.79 -2.36 20.19
C GLY A 466 43.26 -1.89 21.55
N ALA A 467 43.27 -0.58 21.84
CA ALA A 467 42.76 -0.05 23.09
C ALA A 467 41.22 -0.01 23.16
N MET A 468 40.71 0.04 24.38
CA MET A 468 39.33 0.41 24.68
C MET A 468 39.33 1.88 25.14
N VAL A 469 38.56 2.71 24.42
CA VAL A 469 38.52 4.15 24.64
C VAL A 469 37.12 4.56 25.09
N LYS A 470 37.07 5.46 26.05
CA LYS A 470 35.81 6.05 26.51
C LYS A 470 35.55 7.37 25.81
N ILE A 471 34.35 7.54 25.28
CA ILE A 471 33.89 8.76 24.65
C ILE A 471 32.78 9.35 25.50
N PRO A 472 33.01 10.45 26.21
CA PRO A 472 31.98 11.15 26.95
C PRO A 472 30.99 11.81 26.02
N VAL A 473 29.71 11.60 26.29
CA VAL A 473 28.57 12.17 25.53
C VAL A 473 27.65 12.88 26.50
N THR A 474 27.26 14.09 26.17
CA THR A 474 26.31 14.89 26.96
C THR A 474 25.15 15.35 26.09
N LEU A 475 23.93 15.24 26.62
CA LEU A 475 22.69 15.68 25.96
C LEU A 475 22.21 16.96 26.64
N SER A 476 22.25 18.08 25.92
CA SER A 476 21.82 19.40 26.40
C SER A 476 20.41 19.70 25.88
N TRP A 477 19.39 19.50 26.73
CA TRP A 477 17.99 19.66 26.37
C TRP A 477 17.57 21.14 26.28
N GLU A 478 16.82 21.50 25.24
CA GLU A 478 16.22 22.84 25.11
C GLU A 478 14.84 22.87 25.81
N GLY A 479 14.59 23.89 26.61
CA GLY A 479 13.26 24.21 27.15
C GLY A 479 12.78 23.44 28.38
N GLY A 480 13.70 22.84 29.17
CA GLY A 480 13.39 22.29 30.51
C GLY A 480 12.96 20.82 30.52
N ASP A 481 12.29 20.38 31.54
CA ASP A 481 12.22 19.06 32.17
C ASP A 481 11.73 17.81 31.39
N ARG A 482 11.42 17.87 30.12
CA ARG A 482 11.02 16.68 29.38
C ARG A 482 12.22 15.97 28.77
N ARG A 483 12.70 14.94 29.46
CA ARG A 483 13.67 13.98 28.94
C ARG A 483 12.94 12.72 28.48
N PHE A 484 13.47 12.10 27.45
CA PHE A 484 12.96 10.84 26.90
C PHE A 484 14.05 9.78 27.07
N SER A 485 13.66 8.53 27.25
CA SER A 485 14.60 7.42 27.15
C SER A 485 15.26 7.43 25.78
N SER A 486 16.56 7.19 25.74
CA SER A 486 17.33 7.27 24.51
C SER A 486 18.34 6.13 24.40
N LYS A 487 18.73 5.84 23.16
CA LYS A 487 19.80 4.94 22.80
C LYS A 487 20.90 5.75 22.15
N VAL A 488 22.11 5.51 22.59
CA VAL A 488 23.31 6.28 22.18
C VAL A 488 24.34 5.32 21.61
N ARG A 489 24.83 5.61 20.41
CA ARG A 489 25.84 4.78 19.73
C ARG A 489 26.76 5.63 18.85
N VAL A 490 27.94 5.11 18.57
CA VAL A 490 28.84 5.67 17.56
C VAL A 490 28.47 5.05 16.21
N VAL A 491 28.32 5.88 15.17
CA VAL A 491 28.11 5.46 13.78
C VAL A 491 29.24 5.97 12.89
N GLY A 492 29.38 5.39 11.70
CA GLY A 492 30.51 5.70 10.81
C GLY A 492 31.78 4.93 11.12
N LEU A 493 31.71 3.88 11.94
CA LEU A 493 32.87 3.07 12.34
C LEU A 493 33.43 2.30 11.12
N PRO A 494 34.73 2.44 10.81
CA PRO A 494 35.39 1.62 9.82
C PRO A 494 35.59 0.19 10.29
N GLY A 495 35.96 -0.71 9.37
CA GLY A 495 36.32 -2.08 9.72
C GLY A 495 37.39 -2.15 10.83
N GLY A 496 37.19 -3.06 11.76
CA GLY A 496 38.11 -3.24 12.91
C GLY A 496 37.80 -2.37 14.13
N MET A 497 36.85 -1.42 14.07
CA MET A 497 36.36 -0.68 15.23
C MET A 497 34.95 -1.13 15.63
N GLN A 498 34.65 -1.14 16.92
CA GLN A 498 33.36 -1.56 17.46
C GLN A 498 32.97 -0.67 18.63
N SER A 499 31.69 -0.34 18.71
CA SER A 499 31.09 0.34 19.86
C SER A 499 29.79 -0.32 20.24
N GLU A 500 29.49 -0.39 21.54
CA GLU A 500 28.20 -0.87 22.03
C GLU A 500 27.21 0.28 22.13
N GLU A 501 25.93 -0.02 21.80
CA GLU A 501 24.81 0.88 22.06
C GLU A 501 24.54 0.93 23.57
N LYS A 502 24.42 2.14 24.13
CA LYS A 502 24.03 2.33 25.54
C LYS A 502 22.66 3.01 25.62
N SER A 503 21.85 2.55 26.56
CA SER A 503 20.54 3.14 26.85
C SER A 503 20.66 4.14 27.99
N LEU A 504 20.01 5.30 27.83
CA LEU A 504 19.81 6.30 28.86
C LEU A 504 18.33 6.34 29.26
N ASP A 505 18.07 6.44 30.53
CA ASP A 505 16.75 6.72 31.07
C ASP A 505 16.35 8.20 30.87
N ASP A 506 15.16 8.54 31.27
CA ASP A 506 14.60 9.89 31.16
C ASP A 506 15.18 10.91 32.19
N LYS A 507 16.10 10.48 33.04
CA LYS A 507 16.73 11.29 34.10
C LYS A 507 18.21 11.56 33.84
N THR A 508 18.84 10.73 33.02
CA THR A 508 20.29 10.79 32.75
C THR A 508 20.55 11.60 31.47
N SER A 509 21.47 12.57 31.54
CA SER A 509 21.86 13.43 30.41
C SER A 509 23.28 13.18 29.90
N SER A 510 24.03 12.25 30.49
CA SER A 510 25.40 11.95 30.08
C SER A 510 25.66 10.45 30.11
N VAL A 511 26.55 10.00 29.23
CA VAL A 511 27.02 8.60 29.16
C VAL A 511 28.43 8.54 28.63
N GLU A 512 29.20 7.54 29.05
CA GLU A 512 30.46 7.18 28.43
C GLU A 512 30.23 6.00 27.48
N LEU A 513 30.46 6.20 26.17
CA LEU A 513 30.48 5.13 25.20
C LEU A 513 31.84 4.45 25.16
N GLU A 514 31.87 3.14 25.14
CA GLU A 514 33.09 2.37 24.97
C GLU A 514 33.31 2.04 23.50
N LEU A 515 34.46 2.49 22.99
CA LEU A 515 34.88 2.27 21.62
C LEU A 515 36.11 1.38 21.61
N LYS A 516 36.00 0.20 21.03
CA LYS A 516 37.12 -0.71 20.81
C LYS A 516 37.83 -0.31 19.52
N ILE A 517 39.09 0.11 19.65
CA ILE A 517 39.97 0.42 18.55
C ILE A 517 40.66 -0.87 18.12
N GLY A 518 40.15 -1.52 17.10
CA GLY A 518 40.77 -2.71 16.51
C GLY A 518 42.06 -2.38 15.75
N SER A 519 42.13 -2.87 14.51
CA SER A 519 43.22 -2.56 13.58
C SER A 519 42.66 -1.89 12.33
N PRO A 520 42.19 -0.63 12.43
CA PRO A 520 41.76 0.10 11.23
C PRO A 520 42.97 0.29 10.32
N GLU A 521 42.74 0.26 9.01
CA GLU A 521 43.81 0.48 8.02
C GLU A 521 44.30 1.93 7.99
N GLN A 522 43.48 2.84 8.52
CA GLN A 522 43.74 4.28 8.53
C GLN A 522 44.38 4.72 9.84
N GLU A 523 45.34 5.63 9.74
CA GLU A 523 45.98 6.30 10.90
C GLU A 523 45.06 7.42 11.47
N GLU A 524 44.16 7.93 10.69
CA GLU A 524 43.15 8.90 11.11
C GLU A 524 41.77 8.44 10.60
N VAL A 525 40.83 8.31 11.53
CA VAL A 525 39.44 7.94 11.26
C VAL A 525 38.61 9.18 11.39
N GLU A 526 38.09 9.65 10.25
CA GLU A 526 37.29 10.86 10.16
C GLU A 526 35.79 10.55 10.01
N GLY A 527 34.96 11.54 10.32
CA GLY A 527 33.50 11.48 10.06
C GLY A 527 32.72 10.60 11.02
N LEU A 528 33.30 10.26 12.17
CA LEU A 528 32.56 9.59 13.23
C LEU A 528 31.52 10.52 13.82
N VAL A 529 30.32 10.01 14.10
CA VAL A 529 29.27 10.76 14.79
C VAL A 529 28.67 9.91 15.91
N VAL A 530 28.22 10.56 16.96
CA VAL A 530 27.37 9.94 17.96
C VAL A 530 25.91 10.16 17.55
N GLU A 531 25.22 9.07 17.30
CA GLU A 531 23.78 9.09 17.04
C GLU A 531 23.01 8.79 18.33
N VAL A 532 22.05 9.64 18.61
CA VAL A 532 21.09 9.48 19.72
C VAL A 532 19.71 9.27 19.16
N GLU A 533 19.14 8.09 19.41
CA GLU A 533 17.76 7.78 19.08
C GLU A 533 16.91 7.94 20.34
N VAL A 534 15.92 8.81 20.29
CA VAL A 534 14.95 9.01 21.36
C VAL A 534 13.57 8.55 20.94
N ASP A 535 12.81 8.01 21.88
CA ASP A 535 11.38 7.72 21.69
C ASP A 535 10.57 9.01 21.90
N PHE A 536 10.58 9.87 20.88
CA PHE A 536 9.89 11.16 20.92
C PHE A 536 8.39 10.98 20.66
N HIS A 537 7.59 11.00 21.73
CA HIS A 537 6.14 10.73 21.68
C HIS A 537 5.80 9.41 20.94
N ARG A 538 6.56 8.36 21.22
CA ARG A 538 6.48 7.02 20.62
C ARG A 538 6.94 6.94 19.16
N ASN A 539 7.53 8.01 18.62
CA ASN A 539 8.20 8.00 17.32
C ASN A 539 9.72 8.07 17.51
N PRO A 540 10.49 7.25 16.84
CA PRO A 540 11.94 7.34 16.91
C PRO A 540 12.41 8.63 16.23
N LEU A 541 13.10 9.49 16.97
CA LEU A 541 13.78 10.68 16.47
C LEU A 541 15.28 10.51 16.65
N ARG A 542 16.05 10.68 15.57
CA ARG A 542 17.51 10.55 15.59
C ARG A 542 18.17 11.90 15.47
N ILE A 543 19.11 12.15 16.37
CA ILE A 543 19.91 13.37 16.40
C ILE A 543 21.39 12.97 16.48
N GLU A 544 22.18 13.55 15.60
CA GLU A 544 23.61 13.28 15.54
C GLU A 544 24.43 14.42 16.14
N SER A 545 25.58 14.07 16.71
CA SER A 545 26.60 15.04 17.09
C SER A 545 27.23 15.69 15.84
N PRO A 546 27.93 16.81 15.98
CA PRO A 546 28.93 17.17 14.98
C PRO A 546 29.90 16.02 14.74
N PRO A 547 30.41 15.85 13.51
CA PRO A 547 31.38 14.81 13.21
C PRO A 547 32.71 15.09 13.95
N PHE A 548 33.38 14.02 14.38
CA PHE A 548 34.69 14.07 15.01
C PHE A 548 35.63 13.06 14.38
N SER A 549 36.93 13.24 14.64
CA SER A 549 37.99 12.37 14.13
C SER A 549 38.80 11.79 15.30
N LEU A 550 39.42 10.64 15.06
CA LEU A 550 40.34 9.99 15.98
C LEU A 550 41.65 9.67 15.27
N LYS A 551 42.79 10.08 15.84
CA LYS A 551 44.10 9.64 15.38
C LYS A 551 44.48 8.34 16.05
N VAL A 552 44.75 7.31 15.25
CA VAL A 552 45.10 5.96 15.71
C VAL A 552 46.61 5.77 15.61
N ARG A 553 47.27 5.55 16.76
CA ARG A 553 48.71 5.26 16.83
C ARG A 553 48.94 3.79 17.07
N ASP A 554 50.07 3.28 16.57
CA ASP A 554 50.51 1.96 16.94
C ASP A 554 50.91 1.94 18.42
N ARG A 555 50.69 0.81 19.04
CA ARG A 555 51.06 0.61 20.45
C ARG A 555 52.60 0.66 20.57
N SER A 556 53.10 1.59 21.36
CA SER A 556 54.54 1.75 21.64
C SER A 556 55.11 0.54 22.38
#